data_99ca58397b690240b5a849a3ce0ae3f5
#
_entry.id   99ca58397b690240b5a849a3ce0ae3f5
#
_cell.length_a   1.000
_cell.length_b   1.000
_cell.length_c   1.000
_cell.angle_alpha   90.00
_cell.angle_beta   90.00
_cell.angle_gamma   90.00
#
_symmetry.space_group_name_H-M   'P 1'
#
loop_
_entity.id
_entity.type
_entity.pdbx_description
1 polymer ?
#
loop_
_entity_poly.entity_id
_entity_poly.type
_entity_poly.pdbx_seq_one_letter_code
_entity_poly.pdbx_strand_id
1 'polypeptide(L)'
;MTPKYLLNDKGKYLSFIGLLIIINLTVIALTDLETSRLTRLISIGTFFAYYLIKKELLNLWTVIAFLFLIGRDIFFQFYEEPWGYKSYLILGTLCYLTIVFERLPKISQINFKPGVVLITLILVAANTYTLYV
;
A
#
# COMPACT_ATOMS: atom_id res chain seq x y z
N MET A 1 -18.17 28.32 1.40
CA MET A 1 -17.44 28.32 0.11
C MET A 1 -16.44 27.18 0.15
N THR A 2 -16.70 26.07 -0.48
CA THR A 2 -15.71 25.01 -0.68
C THR A 2 -14.77 25.48 -1.79
N PRO A 3 -13.48 25.65 -1.55
CA PRO A 3 -12.58 26.18 -2.56
C PRO A 3 -12.52 25.22 -3.74
N LYS A 4 -12.85 25.70 -4.94
CA LYS A 4 -12.73 24.96 -6.23
C LYS A 4 -11.35 24.33 -6.43
N TYR A 5 -10.32 24.84 -5.76
CA TYR A 5 -8.94 24.34 -5.79
C TYR A 5 -8.78 22.93 -5.17
N LEU A 6 -9.54 22.59 -4.11
CA LEU A 6 -9.48 21.27 -3.48
C LEU A 6 -10.10 20.15 -4.33
N LEU A 7 -11.08 20.47 -5.16
CA LEU A 7 -11.70 19.52 -6.10
C LEU A 7 -10.75 19.19 -7.27
N ASN A 8 -10.02 20.18 -7.77
CA ASN A 8 -9.08 19.99 -8.88
C ASN A 8 -7.86 19.14 -8.46
N ASP A 9 -7.37 19.31 -7.24
CA ASP A 9 -6.25 18.52 -6.72
C ASP A 9 -6.65 17.07 -6.41
N LYS A 10 -7.89 16.82 -5.94
CA LYS A 10 -8.41 15.45 -5.77
C LYS A 10 -8.53 14.72 -7.10
N GLY A 11 -9.00 15.40 -8.15
CA GLY A 11 -9.10 14.82 -9.50
C GLY A 11 -7.73 14.43 -10.05
N LYS A 12 -6.73 15.30 -9.93
CA LYS A 12 -5.34 15.02 -10.35
C LYS A 12 -4.74 13.84 -9.57
N TYR A 13 -4.98 13.79 -8.26
CA TYR A 13 -4.51 12.71 -7.41
C TYR A 13 -5.11 11.35 -7.79
N LEU A 14 -6.44 11.31 -8.00
CA LEU A 14 -7.14 10.09 -8.43
C LEU A 14 -6.69 9.65 -9.84
N SER A 15 -6.47 10.59 -10.76
CA SER A 15 -5.96 10.29 -12.09
C SER A 15 -4.54 9.72 -12.05
N PHE A 16 -3.68 10.27 -11.18
CA PHE A 16 -2.33 9.76 -10.99
C PHE A 16 -2.30 8.33 -10.41
N ILE A 17 -3.12 8.07 -9.38
CA ILE A 17 -3.27 6.71 -8.83
C ILE A 17 -3.82 5.77 -9.90
N GLY A 18 -4.88 6.17 -10.61
CA GLY A 18 -5.48 5.37 -11.67
C GLY A 18 -4.48 5.00 -12.76
N LEU A 19 -3.64 5.94 -13.17
CA LEU A 19 -2.57 5.70 -14.15
C LEU A 19 -1.55 4.67 -13.63
N LEU A 20 -1.09 4.80 -12.37
CA LEU A 20 -0.17 3.84 -11.78
C LEU A 20 -0.76 2.44 -11.68
N ILE A 21 -2.05 2.33 -11.33
CA ILE A 21 -2.75 1.04 -11.28
C ILE A 21 -2.80 0.41 -12.68
N ILE A 22 -3.19 1.18 -13.70
CA ILE A 22 -3.27 0.70 -15.09
C ILE A 22 -1.89 0.22 -15.57
N ILE A 23 -0.83 1.00 -15.34
CA ILE A 23 0.54 0.62 -15.70
C ILE A 23 0.93 -0.70 -15.03
N ASN A 24 0.71 -0.84 -13.71
CA ASN A 24 1.05 -2.06 -12.99
C ASN A 24 0.27 -3.27 -13.51
N LEU A 25 -1.04 -3.14 -13.74
CA LEU A 25 -1.86 -4.24 -14.27
C LEU A 25 -1.42 -4.64 -15.68
N THR A 26 -1.09 -3.68 -16.53
CA THR A 26 -0.60 -3.92 -17.90
C THR A 26 0.74 -4.65 -17.87
N VAL A 27 1.66 -4.22 -17.02
CA VAL A 27 2.97 -4.87 -16.88
C VAL A 27 2.81 -6.31 -16.35
N ILE A 28 1.99 -6.52 -15.32
CA ILE A 28 1.72 -7.87 -14.78
C ILE A 28 1.15 -8.80 -15.86
N ALA A 29 0.28 -8.28 -16.75
CA ALA A 29 -0.36 -9.08 -17.79
C ALA A 29 0.55 -9.40 -18.99
N LEU A 30 1.53 -8.54 -19.28
CA LEU A 30 2.29 -8.59 -20.53
C LEU A 30 3.78 -8.92 -20.35
N THR A 31 4.32 -8.92 -19.12
CA THR A 31 5.75 -9.09 -18.89
C THR A 31 6.03 -10.23 -17.89
N ASP A 32 7.32 -10.54 -17.75
CA ASP A 32 7.83 -11.50 -16.78
C ASP A 32 7.72 -11.01 -15.33
N LEU A 33 7.94 -11.92 -14.40
CA LEU A 33 7.80 -11.65 -12.97
C LEU A 33 8.81 -10.60 -12.48
N GLU A 34 10.03 -10.63 -13.01
CA GLU A 34 11.10 -9.70 -12.61
C GLU A 34 10.76 -8.26 -13.00
N THR A 35 10.34 -8.04 -14.24
CA THR A 35 9.88 -6.72 -14.72
C THR A 35 8.66 -6.23 -13.93
N SER A 36 7.73 -7.12 -13.60
CA SER A 36 6.57 -6.79 -12.78
C SER A 36 6.96 -6.34 -11.36
N ARG A 37 7.91 -7.03 -10.72
CA ARG A 37 8.44 -6.67 -9.40
C ARG A 37 9.08 -5.28 -9.42
N LEU A 38 9.94 -5.03 -10.41
CA LEU A 38 10.64 -3.75 -10.58
C LEU A 38 9.67 -2.60 -10.83
N THR A 39 8.68 -2.80 -11.71
CA THR A 39 7.65 -1.79 -12.00
C THR A 39 6.86 -1.42 -10.76
N ARG A 40 6.52 -2.40 -9.93
CA ARG A 40 5.84 -2.17 -8.67
C ARG A 40 6.68 -1.32 -7.70
N LEU A 41 7.96 -1.63 -7.55
CA LEU A 41 8.88 -0.88 -6.71
C LEU A 41 9.00 0.58 -7.18
N ILE A 42 9.17 0.80 -8.49
CA ILE A 42 9.23 2.14 -9.09
C ILE A 42 7.93 2.90 -8.84
N SER A 43 6.78 2.26 -9.02
CA SER A 43 5.45 2.88 -8.79
C SER A 43 5.27 3.33 -7.36
N ILE A 44 5.65 2.49 -6.38
CA ILE A 44 5.58 2.84 -4.96
C ILE A 44 6.53 3.99 -4.62
N GLY A 45 7.76 3.96 -5.13
CA GLY A 45 8.73 5.04 -4.97
C GLY A 45 8.24 6.37 -5.55
N THR A 46 7.66 6.31 -6.75
CA THR A 46 7.07 7.49 -7.41
C THR A 46 5.89 8.06 -6.61
N PHE A 47 5.02 7.19 -6.11
CA PHE A 47 3.90 7.60 -5.29
C PHE A 47 4.36 8.22 -3.96
N PHE A 48 5.37 7.65 -3.34
CA PHE A 48 5.97 8.17 -2.11
C PHE A 48 6.62 9.54 -2.35
N ALA A 49 7.39 9.70 -3.42
CA ALA A 49 7.98 10.98 -3.80
C ALA A 49 6.90 12.06 -4.02
N TYR A 50 5.82 11.72 -4.73
CA TYR A 50 4.67 12.61 -4.91
C TYR A 50 4.04 12.99 -3.56
N TYR A 51 3.87 12.03 -2.65
CA TYR A 51 3.35 12.27 -1.31
C TYR A 51 4.23 13.23 -0.50
N LEU A 52 5.57 13.08 -0.56
CA LEU A 52 6.51 13.97 0.12
C LEU A 52 6.48 15.41 -0.39
N ILE A 53 6.22 15.60 -1.69
CA ILE A 53 6.09 16.95 -2.29
C ILE A 53 4.84 17.66 -1.77
N LYS A 54 3.77 16.93 -1.49
CA LYS A 54 2.51 17.45 -0.94
C LYS A 54 2.59 17.62 0.58
N LYS A 55 3.39 18.56 1.05
CA LYS A 55 3.72 18.81 2.48
C LYS A 55 2.51 18.92 3.41
N GLU A 56 1.35 19.33 2.89
CA GLU A 56 0.11 19.53 3.68
C GLU A 56 -0.49 18.20 4.19
N LEU A 57 -0.10 17.07 3.61
CA LEU A 57 -0.60 15.75 3.96
C LEU A 57 0.41 14.91 4.76
N LEU A 58 1.59 15.48 5.08
CA LEU A 58 2.65 14.74 5.75
C LEU A 58 2.23 14.30 7.15
N ASN A 59 2.11 13.00 7.30
CA ASN A 59 1.91 12.34 8.58
C ASN A 59 3.07 11.37 8.80
N LEU A 60 3.71 11.47 9.97
CA LEU A 60 4.86 10.65 10.32
C LEU A 60 4.56 9.14 10.20
N TRP A 61 3.39 8.69 10.65
CA TRP A 61 2.97 7.29 10.55
C TRP A 61 2.86 6.83 9.10
N THR A 62 2.32 7.68 8.23
CA THR A 62 2.22 7.38 6.79
C THR A 62 3.60 7.31 6.15
N VAL A 63 4.53 8.20 6.51
CA VAL A 63 5.92 8.14 6.03
C VAL A 63 6.59 6.82 6.45
N ILE A 64 6.46 6.43 7.71
CA ILE A 64 7.01 5.16 8.23
C ILE A 64 6.39 3.97 7.49
N ALA A 65 5.07 3.97 7.27
CA ALA A 65 4.39 2.92 6.52
C ALA A 65 4.92 2.80 5.09
N PHE A 66 5.17 3.92 4.40
CA PHE A 66 5.76 3.92 3.07
C PHE A 66 7.20 3.39 3.06
N LEU A 67 8.00 3.74 4.06
CA LEU A 67 9.37 3.21 4.17
C LEU A 67 9.36 1.68 4.34
N PHE A 68 8.47 1.14 5.18
CA PHE A 68 8.29 -0.31 5.29
C PHE A 68 7.78 -0.94 3.99
N LEU A 69 6.87 -0.27 3.28
CA LEU A 69 6.34 -0.76 2.01
C LEU A 69 7.41 -0.81 0.91
N ILE A 70 8.24 0.23 0.81
CA ILE A 70 9.39 0.27 -0.12
C ILE A 70 10.41 -0.81 0.24
N GLY A 71 10.78 -0.90 1.52
CA GLY A 71 11.67 -1.95 2.01
C GLY A 71 11.14 -3.34 1.69
N ARG A 72 9.86 -3.60 1.92
CA ARG A 72 9.18 -4.85 1.55
C ARG A 72 9.35 -5.16 0.06
N ASP A 73 9.14 -4.18 -0.81
CA ASP A 73 9.19 -4.39 -2.25
C ASP A 73 10.64 -4.52 -2.77
N ILE A 74 11.63 -3.96 -2.07
CA ILE A 74 13.04 -4.27 -2.32
C ILE A 74 13.32 -5.75 -2.02
N PHE A 75 12.89 -6.27 -0.86
CA PHE A 75 13.08 -7.68 -0.53
C PHE A 75 12.23 -8.63 -1.39
N PHE A 76 11.19 -8.15 -2.01
CA PHE A 76 10.41 -8.92 -2.99
C PHE A 76 11.23 -9.25 -4.25
N GLN A 77 12.27 -8.50 -4.56
CA GLN A 77 13.21 -8.85 -5.65
C GLN A 77 13.95 -10.17 -5.35
N PHE A 78 14.13 -10.49 -4.06
CA PHE A 78 14.83 -11.68 -3.58
C PHE A 78 13.87 -12.70 -2.96
N TYR A 79 12.63 -12.75 -3.46
CA TYR A 79 11.57 -13.56 -2.87
C TYR A 79 11.85 -15.07 -2.91
N GLU A 80 12.61 -15.55 -3.88
CA GLU A 80 13.03 -16.94 -4.02
C GLU A 80 14.06 -17.35 -2.95
N GLU A 81 14.76 -16.39 -2.35
CA GLU A 81 15.71 -16.65 -1.28
C GLU A 81 14.99 -16.69 0.08
N PRO A 82 15.31 -17.66 0.95
CA PRO A 82 14.61 -17.78 2.24
C PRO A 82 14.68 -16.52 3.13
N TRP A 83 15.79 -15.80 3.07
CA TRP A 83 15.96 -14.54 3.81
C TRP A 83 15.16 -13.40 3.17
N GLY A 84 15.08 -13.35 1.84
CA GLY A 84 14.30 -12.36 1.11
C GLY A 84 12.80 -12.50 1.40
N TYR A 85 12.28 -13.73 1.33
CA TYR A 85 10.89 -14.03 1.67
C TYR A 85 10.55 -13.62 3.11
N LYS A 86 11.38 -14.02 4.11
CA LYS A 86 11.15 -13.67 5.51
C LYS A 86 11.15 -12.16 5.73
N SER A 87 12.12 -11.45 5.15
CA SER A 87 12.20 -9.99 5.24
C SER A 87 10.99 -9.31 4.61
N TYR A 88 10.53 -9.78 3.45
CA TYR A 88 9.31 -9.32 2.79
C TYR A 88 8.09 -9.44 3.72
N LEU A 89 7.90 -10.58 4.38
CA LEU A 89 6.78 -10.79 5.30
C LEU A 89 6.86 -9.90 6.54
N ILE A 90 8.05 -9.77 7.15
CA ILE A 90 8.26 -8.94 8.34
C ILE A 90 7.95 -7.48 8.01
N LEU A 91 8.51 -6.93 6.95
CA LEU A 91 8.29 -5.53 6.57
C LEU A 91 6.84 -5.27 6.16
N GLY A 92 6.18 -6.23 5.50
CA GLY A 92 4.76 -6.16 5.20
C GLY A 92 3.91 -6.08 6.48
N THR A 93 4.21 -6.93 7.46
CA THR A 93 3.54 -6.91 8.77
C THR A 93 3.75 -5.59 9.50
N LEU A 94 4.99 -5.07 9.53
CA LEU A 94 5.29 -3.76 10.15
C LEU A 94 4.55 -2.62 9.44
N CYS A 95 4.45 -2.64 8.11
CA CYS A 95 3.67 -1.66 7.36
C CYS A 95 2.19 -1.67 7.80
N TYR A 96 1.57 -2.85 7.85
CA TYR A 96 0.17 -2.96 8.29
C TYR A 96 -0.02 -2.53 9.74
N LEU A 97 0.86 -2.94 10.66
CA LEU A 97 0.81 -2.50 12.05
C LEU A 97 0.90 -0.98 12.18
N THR A 98 1.78 -0.34 11.42
CA THR A 98 1.91 1.12 11.41
C THR A 98 0.60 1.80 11.00
N ILE A 99 -0.07 1.29 9.96
CA ILE A 99 -1.37 1.81 9.51
C ILE A 99 -2.45 1.58 10.57
N VAL A 100 -2.46 0.42 11.22
CA VAL A 100 -3.41 0.11 12.30
C VAL A 100 -3.20 1.06 13.47
N PHE A 101 -1.96 1.26 13.93
CA PHE A 101 -1.65 2.19 15.03
C PHE A 101 -2.04 3.62 14.72
N GLU A 102 -1.85 4.09 13.48
CA GLU A 102 -2.35 5.41 13.07
C GLU A 102 -3.86 5.54 13.19
N ARG A 103 -4.60 4.45 12.91
CA ARG A 103 -6.06 4.45 12.87
C ARG A 103 -6.73 4.12 14.21
N LEU A 104 -6.03 3.49 15.14
CA LEU A 104 -6.58 3.10 16.43
C LEU A 104 -7.34 4.22 17.17
N PRO A 105 -6.83 5.46 17.28
CA PRO A 105 -7.54 6.55 17.95
C PRO A 105 -8.86 6.94 17.24
N LYS A 106 -8.94 6.68 15.95
CA LYS A 106 -10.12 6.99 15.12
C LYS A 106 -11.15 5.87 15.11
N ILE A 107 -10.71 4.64 15.39
CA ILE A 107 -11.56 3.43 15.39
C ILE A 107 -12.56 3.46 16.55
N SER A 108 -12.23 4.04 17.69
CA SER A 108 -13.14 4.21 18.82
C SER A 108 -14.38 5.06 18.49
N GLN A 109 -14.35 5.82 17.39
CA GLN A 109 -15.43 6.68 16.92
C GLN A 109 -16.24 6.07 15.75
N ILE A 110 -15.80 4.90 15.24
CA ILE A 110 -16.45 4.25 14.11
C ILE A 110 -17.47 3.24 14.63
N ASN A 111 -18.74 3.45 14.32
CA ASN A 111 -19.76 2.41 14.43
C ASN A 111 -19.39 1.25 13.49
N PHE A 112 -18.84 0.19 14.06
CA PHE A 112 -18.48 -1.02 13.31
C PHE A 112 -19.74 -1.65 12.71
N LYS A 113 -19.94 -1.45 11.41
CA LYS A 113 -20.98 -2.18 10.69
C LYS A 113 -20.57 -3.67 10.66
N PRO A 114 -21.44 -4.60 11.09
CA PRO A 114 -21.11 -6.04 11.14
C PRO A 114 -20.54 -6.58 9.82
N GLY A 115 -21.00 -6.04 8.69
CA GLY A 115 -20.50 -6.42 7.36
C GLY A 115 -19.02 -6.09 7.12
N VAL A 116 -18.51 -4.98 7.67
CA VAL A 116 -17.09 -4.63 7.53
C VAL A 116 -16.22 -5.59 8.32
N VAL A 117 -16.65 -5.96 9.52
CA VAL A 117 -15.96 -6.95 10.35
C VAL A 117 -15.92 -8.31 9.63
N LEU A 118 -17.03 -8.74 9.06
CA LEU A 118 -17.14 -10.01 8.33
C LEU A 118 -16.19 -10.04 7.11
N ILE A 119 -16.21 -8.98 6.29
CA ILE A 119 -15.32 -8.86 5.12
C ILE A 119 -13.85 -8.89 5.55
N THR A 120 -13.50 -8.19 6.62
CA THR A 120 -12.12 -8.19 7.15
C THR A 120 -11.69 -9.58 7.60
N LEU A 121 -12.57 -10.30 8.32
CA LEU A 121 -12.30 -11.68 8.74
C LEU A 121 -12.12 -12.63 7.56
N ILE A 122 -12.96 -12.51 6.53
CA ILE A 122 -12.82 -13.31 5.29
C ILE A 122 -11.49 -13.03 4.60
N LEU A 123 -11.10 -11.75 4.48
CA LEU A 123 -9.82 -11.38 3.86
C LEU A 123 -8.63 -11.88 4.67
N VAL A 124 -8.67 -11.80 6.00
CA VAL A 124 -7.62 -12.35 6.87
C VAL A 124 -7.53 -13.86 6.72
N ALA A 125 -8.67 -14.56 6.74
CA ALA A 125 -8.72 -16.02 6.57
C ALA A 125 -8.17 -16.45 5.19
N ALA A 126 -8.55 -15.76 4.11
CA ALA A 126 -8.07 -16.03 2.76
C ALA A 126 -6.55 -15.83 2.66
N ASN A 127 -6.02 -14.72 3.22
CA ASN A 127 -4.57 -14.49 3.25
C ASN A 127 -3.82 -15.53 4.10
N THR A 128 -4.40 -15.97 5.22
CA THR A 128 -3.80 -17.01 6.06
C THR A 128 -3.78 -18.35 5.31
N TYR A 129 -4.85 -18.68 4.60
CA TYR A 129 -4.93 -19.92 3.80
C TYR A 129 -3.87 -19.94 2.69
N THR A 130 -3.67 -18.84 1.97
CA THR A 130 -2.64 -18.74 0.92
C THR A 130 -1.20 -18.83 1.44
N LEU A 131 -0.98 -18.62 2.75
CA LEU A 131 0.34 -18.82 3.37
C LEU A 131 0.63 -20.28 3.75
N TYR A 132 -0.42 -21.13 3.82
CA TYR A 132 -0.30 -22.55 4.19
C TYR A 132 -0.30 -23.50 2.98
N VAL A 133 -0.68 -23.01 1.82
CA VAL A 133 -0.72 -23.77 0.53
C VAL A 133 0.48 -23.40 -0.32
#